data_7df76684a5f7e1956b6d46ddbcf53df4
#
_entry.id   7df76684a5f7e1956b6d46ddbcf53df4
#
_cell.length_a   1.000
_cell.length_b   1.000
_cell.length_c   1.000
_cell.angle_alpha   90.00
_cell.angle_beta   90.00
_cell.angle_gamma   90.00
#
_symmetry.space_group_name_H-M   'P 1'
#
loop_
_entity.id
_entity.type
_entity.pdbx_description
1 polymer ?
#
loop_
_entity_poly.entity_id
_entity_poly.type
_entity_poly.pdbx_seq_one_letter_code
_entity_poly.pdbx_strand_id
1 'polypeptide(L)'
;MKYGFWLPIFGGWLRNVEDEQMPPTFDYAKQVIQSAEKWGFDTTLIAELYLNDIKGPEQDSLEAWSTAAALAAVTEKIEIMTAVRPGFHNPAVTAKMAANIDHISNGRFTLNVVSAWWEEEARQYGGIFTEHDERYERTLEFLDVLKGLWTQETFSYDGKFYQIREAKLAPKPVQKPNPVLYAGGESERGKQVISAACDAYVMHGGTVEEIERKINDMKQRRQATGQAPFAAFGMAAYVICRATDEEAQEELARITDVKESSGYAGYQDFINKSQLETQIQLRDYSVSNRGLRPNLVGTPEHIAKTILAYEKAGIDLLLLQFSPQLEEMERFAKEVMPLVESLREASHSLS
;
A
#
# COMPACT_ATOMS: atom_id res chain seq x y z
N MET A 1 -5.54 -6.61 14.72
CA MET A 1 -5.57 -6.41 13.24
C MET A 1 -6.03 -5.00 12.93
N LYS A 2 -5.30 -4.24 12.10
CA LYS A 2 -5.75 -2.96 11.55
C LYS A 2 -6.39 -3.18 10.17
N TYR A 3 -7.39 -2.37 9.84
CA TYR A 3 -8.04 -2.37 8.53
C TYR A 3 -7.70 -1.08 7.80
N GLY A 4 -6.93 -1.22 6.73
CA GLY A 4 -6.66 -0.15 5.79
C GLY A 4 -7.35 -0.41 4.45
N PHE A 5 -7.34 0.59 3.60
CA PHE A 5 -7.84 0.46 2.24
C PHE A 5 -7.01 1.30 1.26
N TRP A 6 -7.04 0.90 0.01
CA TRP A 6 -6.47 1.67 -1.08
C TRP A 6 -7.45 2.77 -1.49
N LEU A 7 -6.98 4.01 -1.55
CA LEU A 7 -7.79 5.12 -2.03
C LEU A 7 -8.01 4.99 -3.55
N PRO A 8 -9.27 5.05 -4.05
CA PRO A 8 -9.57 4.77 -5.46
C PRO A 8 -9.29 5.97 -6.37
N ILE A 9 -8.03 6.33 -6.54
CA ILE A 9 -7.58 7.48 -7.34
C ILE A 9 -7.49 7.19 -8.85
N PHE A 10 -7.76 5.96 -9.29
CA PHE A 10 -7.65 5.49 -10.66
C PHE A 10 -9.00 5.17 -11.32
N GLY A 11 -10.12 5.48 -10.69
CA GLY A 11 -11.44 5.13 -11.21
C GLY A 11 -11.86 3.67 -10.99
N GLY A 12 -11.14 2.93 -10.15
CA GLY A 12 -11.43 1.55 -9.78
C GLY A 12 -10.21 0.67 -9.60
N TRP A 13 -10.45 -0.64 -9.44
CA TRP A 13 -9.45 -1.66 -9.17
C TRP A 13 -9.45 -2.80 -10.19
N LEU A 14 -10.53 -2.92 -10.98
CA LEU A 14 -10.82 -4.06 -11.83
C LEU A 14 -10.47 -3.76 -13.28
N ARG A 15 -9.52 -4.51 -13.85
CA ARG A 15 -9.09 -4.33 -15.24
C ARG A 15 -10.13 -4.78 -16.26
N ASN A 16 -11.04 -5.69 -15.87
CA ASN A 16 -12.08 -6.24 -16.73
C ASN A 16 -13.42 -5.49 -16.64
N VAL A 17 -13.55 -4.50 -15.77
CA VAL A 17 -14.75 -3.70 -15.56
C VAL A 17 -14.46 -2.27 -15.95
N GLU A 18 -15.18 -1.75 -16.93
CA GLU A 18 -14.94 -0.41 -17.48
C GLU A 18 -15.33 0.68 -16.49
N ASP A 19 -16.57 0.64 -16.00
CA ASP A 19 -17.10 1.59 -15.03
C ASP A 19 -17.42 0.89 -13.69
N GLU A 20 -16.68 1.24 -12.66
CA GLU A 20 -16.88 0.76 -11.29
C GLU A 20 -17.62 1.78 -10.41
N GLN A 21 -18.12 2.88 -11.00
CA GLN A 21 -18.78 3.99 -10.29
C GLN A 21 -17.88 4.66 -9.22
N MET A 22 -16.60 4.68 -9.48
CA MET A 22 -15.57 5.27 -8.62
C MET A 22 -14.82 6.40 -9.37
N PRO A 23 -15.43 7.57 -9.61
CA PRO A 23 -14.79 8.62 -10.39
C PRO A 23 -13.48 9.09 -9.72
N PRO A 24 -12.38 9.24 -10.48
CA PRO A 24 -11.11 9.68 -9.92
C PRO A 24 -11.11 11.20 -9.65
N THR A 25 -11.96 11.61 -8.71
CA THR A 25 -12.14 13.01 -8.29
C THR A 25 -11.82 13.19 -6.82
N PHE A 26 -11.39 14.38 -6.45
CA PHE A 26 -11.12 14.69 -5.04
C PHE A 26 -12.39 14.59 -4.17
N ASP A 27 -13.54 14.99 -4.70
CA ASP A 27 -14.80 14.92 -3.94
C ASP A 27 -15.16 13.47 -3.60
N TYR A 28 -14.97 12.53 -4.54
CA TYR A 28 -15.20 11.12 -4.29
C TYR A 28 -14.17 10.56 -3.30
N ALA A 29 -12.88 10.86 -3.48
CA ALA A 29 -11.83 10.44 -2.56
C ALA A 29 -12.08 10.94 -1.13
N LYS A 30 -12.51 12.20 -0.97
CA LYS A 30 -12.92 12.80 0.30
C LYS A 30 -14.11 12.07 0.91
N GLN A 31 -15.14 11.77 0.13
CA GLN A 31 -16.30 11.01 0.59
C GLN A 31 -15.90 9.62 1.09
N VAL A 32 -15.05 8.92 0.35
CA VAL A 32 -14.56 7.58 0.72
C VAL A 32 -13.82 7.64 2.06
N ILE A 33 -12.81 8.51 2.21
CA ILE A 33 -12.00 8.53 3.43
C ILE A 33 -12.79 8.97 4.66
N GLN A 34 -13.70 9.94 4.53
CA GLN A 34 -14.55 10.38 5.62
C GLN A 34 -15.57 9.32 6.04
N SER A 35 -16.09 8.53 5.09
CA SER A 35 -16.95 7.39 5.39
C SER A 35 -16.17 6.27 6.05
N ALA A 36 -14.98 5.95 5.54
CA ALA A 36 -14.07 4.96 6.13
C ALA A 36 -13.73 5.28 7.59
N GLU A 37 -13.41 6.53 7.89
CA GLU A 37 -13.13 6.99 9.25
C GLU A 37 -14.32 6.78 10.19
N LYS A 38 -15.55 7.02 9.72
CA LYS A 38 -16.80 6.77 10.49
C LYS A 38 -17.04 5.28 10.69
N TRP A 39 -16.67 4.44 9.74
CA TRP A 39 -16.85 2.98 9.80
C TRP A 39 -15.73 2.28 10.56
N GLY A 40 -14.71 3.00 11.03
CA GLY A 40 -13.65 2.45 11.87
C GLY A 40 -12.49 1.83 11.10
N PHE A 41 -12.24 2.25 9.87
CA PHE A 41 -11.00 1.94 9.18
C PHE A 41 -9.84 2.75 9.77
N ASP A 42 -8.66 2.13 9.85
CA ASP A 42 -7.49 2.68 10.55
C ASP A 42 -6.59 3.52 9.65
N THR A 43 -6.46 3.16 8.37
CA THR A 43 -5.54 3.83 7.43
C THR A 43 -6.04 3.80 6.00
N THR A 44 -5.64 4.79 5.21
CA THR A 44 -5.75 4.72 3.75
C THR A 44 -4.36 4.70 3.12
N LEU A 45 -4.18 3.92 2.04
CA LEU A 45 -2.98 3.96 1.22
C LEU A 45 -3.29 4.66 -0.10
N ILE A 46 -2.56 5.72 -0.40
CA ILE A 46 -2.62 6.45 -1.66
C ILE A 46 -1.44 6.00 -2.52
N ALA A 47 -1.73 5.30 -3.60
CA ALA A 47 -0.71 4.89 -4.56
C ALA A 47 -0.14 6.10 -5.31
N GLU A 48 1.13 6.05 -5.68
CA GLU A 48 1.74 7.09 -6.49
C GLU A 48 2.03 6.55 -7.89
N LEU A 49 1.18 6.93 -8.84
CA LEU A 49 1.38 6.76 -10.28
C LEU A 49 0.84 8.01 -10.98
N TYR A 50 1.58 8.49 -11.97
CA TYR A 50 1.18 9.66 -12.77
C TYR A 50 0.36 9.27 -13.99
N LEU A 51 0.40 7.99 -14.35
CA LEU A 51 -0.44 7.37 -15.37
C LEU A 51 -1.35 6.34 -14.74
N ASN A 52 -2.53 6.12 -15.32
CA ASN A 52 -3.48 5.14 -14.80
C ASN A 52 -3.12 3.73 -15.28
N ASP A 53 -2.63 2.87 -14.40
CA ASP A 53 -2.25 1.49 -14.72
C ASP A 53 -3.42 0.49 -14.68
N ILE A 54 -4.57 0.91 -14.18
CA ILE A 54 -5.77 0.06 -14.06
C ILE A 54 -6.66 0.16 -15.29
N LYS A 55 -6.97 1.41 -15.69
CA LYS A 55 -7.93 1.69 -16.77
C LYS A 55 -7.27 2.04 -18.10
N GLY A 56 -5.97 2.33 -18.08
CA GLY A 56 -5.18 2.74 -19.23
C GLY A 56 -4.50 4.09 -19.02
N PRO A 57 -3.32 4.30 -19.61
CA PRO A 57 -2.47 5.47 -19.33
C PRO A 57 -3.10 6.82 -19.73
N GLU A 58 -4.12 6.81 -20.60
CA GLU A 58 -4.85 8.02 -21.02
C GLU A 58 -6.03 8.36 -20.10
N GLN A 59 -6.35 7.50 -19.14
CA GLN A 59 -7.47 7.73 -18.21
C GLN A 59 -7.05 8.60 -17.05
N ASP A 60 -8.01 9.30 -16.46
CA ASP A 60 -7.77 10.19 -15.34
C ASP A 60 -7.22 9.45 -14.11
N SER A 61 -6.34 10.10 -13.37
CA SER A 61 -5.87 9.70 -12.05
C SER A 61 -5.53 10.92 -11.20
N LEU A 62 -5.64 10.79 -9.87
CA LEU A 62 -5.24 11.87 -8.97
C LEU A 62 -3.76 11.75 -8.60
N GLU A 63 -3.12 12.90 -8.35
CA GLU A 63 -1.76 12.94 -7.82
C GLU A 63 -1.76 12.68 -6.31
N ALA A 64 -0.84 11.83 -5.84
CA ALA A 64 -0.87 11.27 -4.49
C ALA A 64 -0.60 12.30 -3.38
N TRP A 65 0.42 13.12 -3.51
CA TRP A 65 0.91 13.98 -2.42
C TRP A 65 0.02 15.19 -2.16
N SER A 66 -0.46 15.84 -3.20
CA SER A 66 -1.45 16.92 -3.07
C SER A 66 -2.79 16.40 -2.55
N THR A 67 -3.21 15.22 -2.99
CA THR A 67 -4.39 14.53 -2.46
C THR A 67 -4.21 14.20 -0.98
N ALA A 68 -3.06 13.64 -0.57
CA ALA A 68 -2.77 13.33 0.83
C ALA A 68 -2.85 14.56 1.74
N ALA A 69 -2.26 15.69 1.33
CA ALA A 69 -2.30 16.93 2.09
C ALA A 69 -3.75 17.44 2.27
N ALA A 70 -4.55 17.40 1.21
CA ALA A 70 -5.95 17.83 1.26
C ALA A 70 -6.80 16.89 2.14
N LEU A 71 -6.59 15.57 2.05
CA LEU A 71 -7.31 14.59 2.88
C LEU A 71 -6.89 14.65 4.35
N ALA A 72 -5.63 14.93 4.65
CA ALA A 72 -5.15 15.17 6.00
C ALA A 72 -5.90 16.30 6.71
N ALA A 73 -6.26 17.35 5.96
CA ALA A 73 -6.97 18.51 6.48
C ALA A 73 -8.48 18.30 6.71
N VAL A 74 -9.07 17.24 6.14
CA VAL A 74 -10.52 16.96 6.21
C VAL A 74 -10.87 15.70 6.96
N THR A 75 -9.89 15.10 7.64
CA THR A 75 -10.01 13.90 8.50
C THR A 75 -9.41 14.14 9.86
N GLU A 76 -9.80 13.34 10.87
CA GLU A 76 -9.37 13.55 12.26
C GLU A 76 -8.58 12.38 12.87
N LYS A 77 -8.88 11.13 12.46
CA LYS A 77 -8.37 9.92 13.12
C LYS A 77 -7.61 9.00 12.19
N ILE A 78 -8.10 8.86 10.96
CA ILE A 78 -7.56 7.89 10.01
C ILE A 78 -6.13 8.25 9.60
N GLU A 79 -5.26 7.25 9.58
CA GLU A 79 -3.87 7.37 9.14
C GLU A 79 -3.80 7.52 7.61
N ILE A 80 -2.94 8.38 7.13
CA ILE A 80 -2.75 8.66 5.70
C ILE A 80 -1.38 8.15 5.28
N MET A 81 -1.37 6.99 4.65
CA MET A 81 -0.18 6.40 4.06
C MET A 81 -0.08 6.82 2.61
N THR A 82 1.02 7.45 2.23
CA THR A 82 1.23 7.90 0.86
C THR A 82 2.45 7.23 0.26
N ALA A 83 2.30 6.69 -0.93
CA ALA A 83 3.42 6.12 -1.65
C ALA A 83 4.42 7.22 -2.07
N VAL A 84 5.70 6.87 -2.11
CA VAL A 84 6.79 7.71 -2.60
C VAL A 84 7.78 6.88 -3.41
N ARG A 85 8.15 7.38 -4.58
CA ARG A 85 9.09 6.71 -5.49
C ARG A 85 10.38 7.54 -5.64
N PRO A 86 11.51 7.10 -5.07
CA PRO A 86 12.76 7.86 -5.05
C PRO A 86 13.25 8.38 -6.41
N GLY A 87 12.91 7.70 -7.51
CA GLY A 87 13.25 8.13 -8.87
C GLY A 87 12.52 9.38 -9.37
N PHE A 88 11.44 9.80 -8.69
CA PHE A 88 10.64 10.97 -9.05
C PHE A 88 10.78 12.13 -8.06
N HIS A 89 11.46 11.92 -6.93
CA HIS A 89 11.48 12.87 -5.82
C HIS A 89 12.90 13.27 -5.41
N ASN A 90 13.06 14.54 -5.04
CA ASN A 90 14.23 14.99 -4.27
C ASN A 90 14.01 14.67 -2.78
N PRO A 91 14.88 13.92 -2.10
CA PRO A 91 14.65 13.48 -0.73
C PRO A 91 14.54 14.64 0.28
N ALA A 92 15.30 15.72 0.12
CA ALA A 92 15.23 16.85 1.05
C ALA A 92 13.89 17.61 0.93
N VAL A 93 13.39 17.78 -0.30
CA VAL A 93 12.07 18.38 -0.55
C VAL A 93 10.98 17.46 -0.02
N THR A 94 11.09 16.15 -0.25
CA THR A 94 10.16 15.15 0.26
C THR A 94 10.10 15.14 1.78
N ALA A 95 11.26 15.20 2.45
CA ALA A 95 11.31 15.28 3.91
C ALA A 95 10.55 16.51 4.44
N LYS A 96 10.65 17.64 3.74
CA LYS A 96 9.92 18.87 4.09
C LYS A 96 8.41 18.74 3.87
N MET A 97 8.00 18.19 2.73
CA MET A 97 6.58 17.97 2.43
C MET A 97 5.96 16.98 3.43
N ALA A 98 6.63 15.87 3.70
CA ALA A 98 6.18 14.87 4.66
C ALA A 98 6.01 15.45 6.08
N ALA A 99 6.99 16.23 6.55
CA ALA A 99 6.88 16.91 7.84
C ALA A 99 5.69 17.89 7.88
N ASN A 100 5.42 18.61 6.79
CA ASN A 100 4.27 19.51 6.71
C ASN A 100 2.93 18.75 6.74
N ILE A 101 2.80 17.66 5.98
CA ILE A 101 1.58 16.82 5.99
C ILE A 101 1.40 16.17 7.37
N ASP A 102 2.50 15.77 8.02
CA ASP A 102 2.46 15.22 9.37
C ASP A 102 1.91 16.26 10.39
N HIS A 103 2.26 17.52 10.25
CA HIS A 103 1.66 18.63 11.04
C HIS A 103 0.18 18.84 10.68
N ILE A 104 -0.19 18.88 9.39
CA ILE A 104 -1.59 19.05 8.96
C ILE A 104 -2.45 17.93 9.55
N SER A 105 -1.95 16.70 9.52
CA SER A 105 -2.64 15.51 10.02
C SER A 105 -2.54 15.34 11.55
N ASN A 106 -1.75 16.14 12.24
CA ASN A 106 -1.45 15.96 13.67
C ASN A 106 -0.86 14.58 13.99
N GLY A 107 0.15 14.16 13.21
CA GLY A 107 0.92 12.92 13.47
C GLY A 107 0.28 11.65 12.91
N ARG A 108 -0.54 11.75 11.85
CA ARG A 108 -1.20 10.60 11.18
C ARG A 108 -0.63 10.27 9.80
N PHE A 109 0.46 10.92 9.40
CA PHE A 109 1.06 10.71 8.09
C PHE A 109 2.09 9.58 8.12
N THR A 110 2.04 8.68 7.14
CA THR A 110 3.03 7.60 6.96
C THR A 110 3.41 7.50 5.49
N LEU A 111 4.53 6.86 5.20
CA LEU A 111 5.02 6.69 3.85
C LEU A 111 5.10 5.21 3.47
N ASN A 112 4.74 4.91 2.23
CA ASN A 112 5.04 3.64 1.59
C ASN A 112 6.09 3.86 0.50
N VAL A 113 7.31 3.44 0.75
CA VAL A 113 8.45 3.66 -0.16
C VAL A 113 8.46 2.56 -1.21
N VAL A 114 8.36 2.96 -2.49
CA VAL A 114 8.26 2.05 -3.64
C VAL A 114 9.43 2.29 -4.59
N SER A 115 10.27 1.29 -4.78
CA SER A 115 11.26 1.32 -5.86
C SER A 115 10.53 1.18 -7.19
N ALA A 116 10.55 2.23 -8.03
CA ALA A 116 9.75 2.34 -9.25
C ALA A 116 9.84 1.09 -10.15
N TRP A 117 8.74 0.75 -10.80
CA TRP A 117 8.63 -0.44 -11.63
C TRP A 117 8.20 -0.15 -13.08
N TRP A 118 7.63 1.03 -13.38
CA TRP A 118 7.08 1.37 -14.69
C TRP A 118 7.99 2.31 -15.47
N GLU A 119 8.76 1.74 -16.39
CA GLU A 119 9.77 2.47 -17.18
C GLU A 119 9.14 3.51 -18.10
N GLU A 120 8.02 3.17 -18.76
CA GLU A 120 7.35 4.07 -19.70
C GLU A 120 6.80 5.32 -19.00
N GLU A 121 6.25 5.18 -17.81
CA GLU A 121 5.82 6.33 -17.01
C GLU A 121 7.02 7.22 -16.62
N ALA A 122 8.13 6.60 -16.18
CA ALA A 122 9.35 7.34 -15.85
C ALA A 122 9.87 8.12 -17.07
N ARG A 123 9.85 7.50 -18.26
CA ARG A 123 10.23 8.16 -19.51
C ARG A 123 9.35 9.38 -19.83
N GLN A 124 8.03 9.27 -19.64
CA GLN A 124 7.08 10.35 -19.93
C GLN A 124 7.16 11.52 -18.95
N TYR A 125 7.40 11.23 -17.67
CA TYR A 125 7.44 12.23 -16.60
C TYR A 125 8.85 12.68 -16.22
N GLY A 126 9.89 12.26 -16.96
CA GLY A 126 11.28 12.63 -16.67
C GLY A 126 11.81 12.04 -15.38
N GLY A 127 11.21 10.96 -14.90
CA GLY A 127 11.68 10.21 -13.74
C GLY A 127 12.98 9.46 -14.04
N ILE A 128 13.74 9.15 -13.00
CA ILE A 128 14.98 8.37 -13.10
C ILE A 128 14.60 6.88 -13.02
N PHE A 129 14.88 6.16 -14.10
CA PHE A 129 14.68 4.71 -14.16
C PHE A 129 16.00 4.04 -14.56
N THR A 130 16.58 3.32 -13.61
CA THR A 130 17.89 2.64 -13.76
C THR A 130 17.72 1.14 -13.55
N GLU A 131 18.81 0.40 -13.62
CA GLU A 131 18.86 -1.03 -13.33
C GLU A 131 18.27 -1.35 -11.95
N HIS A 132 17.73 -2.57 -11.82
CA HIS A 132 16.99 -3.01 -10.64
C HIS A 132 17.73 -2.74 -9.32
N ASP A 133 18.97 -3.18 -9.20
CA ASP A 133 19.72 -3.06 -7.95
C ASP A 133 20.10 -1.61 -7.64
N GLU A 134 20.39 -0.81 -8.68
CA GLU A 134 20.67 0.61 -8.53
C GLU A 134 19.45 1.40 -8.02
N ARG A 135 18.23 1.01 -8.41
CA ARG A 135 17.01 1.61 -7.86
C ARG A 135 16.90 1.39 -6.35
N TYR A 136 17.29 0.21 -5.86
CA TYR A 136 17.31 -0.06 -4.42
C TYR A 136 18.46 0.63 -3.68
N GLU A 137 19.62 0.80 -4.31
CA GLU A 137 20.70 1.64 -3.75
C GLU A 137 20.24 3.10 -3.60
N ARG A 138 19.61 3.65 -4.61
CA ARG A 138 19.01 4.99 -4.56
C ARG A 138 17.94 5.10 -3.47
N THR A 139 17.10 4.08 -3.31
CA THR A 139 16.08 4.02 -2.26
C THR A 139 16.73 4.07 -0.88
N LEU A 140 17.83 3.37 -0.65
CA LEU A 140 18.55 3.38 0.62
C LEU A 140 19.06 4.79 0.95
N GLU A 141 19.78 5.44 0.01
CA GLU A 141 20.25 6.81 0.21
C GLU A 141 19.10 7.81 0.43
N PHE A 142 17.98 7.62 -0.31
CA PHE A 142 16.79 8.43 -0.13
C PHE A 142 16.24 8.34 1.30
N LEU A 143 16.15 7.13 1.85
CA LEU A 143 15.70 6.88 3.22
C LEU A 143 16.67 7.46 4.26
N ASP A 144 17.98 7.35 4.03
CA ASP A 144 19.00 7.94 4.91
C ASP A 144 18.86 9.46 4.97
N VAL A 145 18.62 10.11 3.82
CA VAL A 145 18.42 11.57 3.76
C VAL A 145 17.11 11.97 4.47
N LEU A 146 16.01 11.25 4.27
CA LEU A 146 14.75 11.51 4.98
C LEU A 146 14.96 11.46 6.50
N LYS A 147 15.51 10.35 7.00
CA LYS A 147 15.72 10.13 8.44
C LYS A 147 16.70 11.15 9.02
N GLY A 148 17.79 11.43 8.32
CA GLY A 148 18.77 12.43 8.75
C GLY A 148 18.15 13.81 8.92
N LEU A 149 17.38 14.27 7.95
CA LEU A 149 16.69 15.56 8.00
C LEU A 149 15.62 15.63 9.09
N TRP A 150 14.91 14.55 9.35
CA TRP A 150 13.87 14.53 10.38
C TRP A 150 14.41 14.50 11.81
N THR A 151 15.60 13.92 12.00
CA THR A 151 16.13 13.63 13.35
C THR A 151 17.28 14.55 13.80
N GLN A 152 18.09 15.05 12.84
CA GLN A 152 19.26 15.86 13.15
C GLN A 152 18.96 17.37 13.01
N GLU A 153 19.60 18.19 13.83
CA GLU A 153 19.46 19.66 13.76
C GLU A 153 20.02 20.22 12.45
N THR A 154 21.21 19.77 12.08
CA THR A 154 21.87 20.07 10.81
C THR A 154 22.33 18.75 10.21
N PHE A 155 22.05 18.52 8.95
CA PHE A 155 22.33 17.26 8.28
C PHE A 155 23.13 17.47 7.00
N SER A 156 24.17 16.67 6.83
CA SER A 156 24.93 16.58 5.58
C SER A 156 25.03 15.11 5.15
N TYR A 157 24.98 14.90 3.84
CA TYR A 157 25.08 13.58 3.22
C TYR A 157 25.87 13.67 1.92
N ASP A 158 26.80 12.77 1.71
CA ASP A 158 27.62 12.71 0.49
C ASP A 158 27.55 11.28 -0.08
N GLY A 159 26.46 11.00 -0.80
CA GLY A 159 26.17 9.70 -1.39
C GLY A 159 26.46 9.65 -2.89
N LYS A 160 26.22 8.50 -3.48
CA LYS A 160 26.31 8.28 -4.94
C LYS A 160 25.25 9.08 -5.70
N PHE A 161 24.03 9.15 -5.14
CA PHE A 161 22.88 9.75 -5.80
C PHE A 161 22.48 11.10 -5.25
N TYR A 162 22.73 11.35 -3.98
CA TYR A 162 22.31 12.58 -3.30
C TYR A 162 23.47 13.22 -2.54
N GLN A 163 23.59 14.55 -2.69
CA GLN A 163 24.54 15.38 -1.94
C GLN A 163 23.74 16.45 -1.20
N ILE A 164 23.80 16.42 0.12
CA ILE A 164 23.13 17.35 1.03
C ILE A 164 24.20 18.05 1.87
N ARG A 165 24.15 19.38 1.98
CA ARG A 165 25.14 20.15 2.72
C ARG A 165 24.47 21.05 3.74
N GLU A 166 24.80 20.82 5.01
CA GLU A 166 24.37 21.60 6.17
C GLU A 166 22.86 21.96 6.16
N ALA A 167 22.04 21.02 5.68
CA ALA A 167 20.62 21.24 5.54
C ALA A 167 19.92 21.26 6.89
N LYS A 168 18.96 22.17 7.02
CA LYS A 168 18.09 22.31 8.20
C LYS A 168 16.65 22.11 7.79
N LEU A 169 15.95 21.27 8.52
CA LEU A 169 14.52 21.06 8.34
C LEU A 169 13.78 21.50 9.60
N ALA A 170 12.93 22.50 9.46
CA ALA A 170 12.03 23.00 10.50
C ALA A 170 10.68 23.38 9.88
N PRO A 171 9.54 23.00 10.50
CA PRO A 171 9.47 22.17 11.69
C PRO A 171 9.90 20.72 11.41
N LYS A 172 10.30 20.02 12.46
CA LYS A 172 10.45 18.56 12.42
C LYS A 172 9.06 17.90 12.40
N PRO A 173 8.91 16.64 11.94
CA PRO A 173 7.65 15.92 12.05
C PRO A 173 7.11 15.90 13.49
N VAL A 174 5.80 15.82 13.64
CA VAL A 174 5.13 15.60 14.92
C VAL A 174 5.51 14.25 15.51
N GLN A 175 5.48 13.22 14.66
CA GLN A 175 5.86 11.86 15.02
C GLN A 175 7.35 11.74 15.35
N LYS A 176 7.70 10.93 16.34
CA LYS A 176 9.09 10.72 16.79
C LYS A 176 9.43 9.22 16.77
N PRO A 177 10.61 8.86 16.29
CA PRO A 177 11.67 9.72 15.73
C PRO A 177 11.29 10.31 14.37
N ASN A 178 10.38 9.68 13.62
CA ASN A 178 9.93 10.07 12.28
C ASN A 178 8.57 9.41 11.94
N PRO A 179 7.88 9.85 10.91
CA PRO A 179 6.75 9.12 10.34
C PRO A 179 7.14 7.69 9.97
N VAL A 180 6.23 6.73 10.19
CA VAL A 180 6.51 5.31 9.90
C VAL A 180 6.79 5.11 8.43
N LEU A 181 7.87 4.41 8.12
CA LEU A 181 8.30 4.07 6.77
C LEU A 181 7.93 2.62 6.44
N TYR A 182 6.87 2.46 5.69
CA TYR A 182 6.50 1.19 5.07
C TYR A 182 7.25 0.99 3.76
N ALA A 183 7.52 -0.23 3.39
CA ALA A 183 7.95 -0.58 2.03
C ALA A 183 7.58 -2.01 1.68
N GLY A 184 7.41 -2.27 0.38
CA GLY A 184 7.17 -3.59 -0.18
C GLY A 184 8.24 -3.96 -1.21
N GLY A 185 8.58 -5.24 -1.30
CA GLY A 185 9.52 -5.77 -2.28
C GLY A 185 9.79 -7.24 -2.04
N GLU A 186 9.85 -8.01 -3.13
CA GLU A 186 10.02 -9.46 -3.09
C GLU A 186 11.41 -9.91 -3.51
N SER A 187 12.15 -9.08 -4.25
CA SER A 187 13.50 -9.39 -4.69
C SER A 187 14.48 -9.45 -3.50
N GLU A 188 15.55 -10.22 -3.65
CA GLU A 188 16.57 -10.35 -2.60
C GLU A 188 17.14 -8.98 -2.20
N ARG A 189 17.44 -8.12 -3.20
CA ARG A 189 17.94 -6.77 -2.95
C ARG A 189 16.90 -5.90 -2.24
N GLY A 190 15.63 -6.00 -2.63
CA GLY A 190 14.53 -5.29 -1.97
C GLY A 190 14.40 -5.67 -0.51
N LYS A 191 14.37 -6.95 -0.21
CA LYS A 191 14.29 -7.46 1.17
C LYS A 191 15.46 -6.99 2.03
N GLN A 192 16.68 -6.96 1.49
CA GLN A 192 17.86 -6.44 2.19
C GLN A 192 17.70 -4.97 2.57
N VAL A 193 17.33 -4.11 1.62
CA VAL A 193 17.14 -2.67 1.85
C VAL A 193 16.01 -2.42 2.84
N ILE A 194 14.87 -3.08 2.67
CA ILE A 194 13.71 -2.91 3.56
C ILE A 194 14.05 -3.33 4.99
N SER A 195 14.71 -4.48 5.16
CA SER A 195 15.11 -4.98 6.48
C SER A 195 16.09 -4.05 7.19
N ALA A 196 16.93 -3.35 6.44
CA ALA A 196 17.91 -2.41 7.01
C ALA A 196 17.32 -1.02 7.31
N ALA A 197 16.40 -0.53 6.48
CA ALA A 197 16.07 0.89 6.46
C ALA A 197 14.60 1.24 6.70
N CYS A 198 13.64 0.30 6.58
CA CYS A 198 12.23 0.59 6.76
C CYS A 198 11.71 0.15 8.13
N ASP A 199 10.61 0.73 8.58
CA ASP A 199 10.02 0.44 9.90
C ASP A 199 8.95 -0.65 9.84
N ALA A 200 8.28 -0.82 8.68
CA ALA A 200 7.25 -1.81 8.45
C ALA A 200 7.33 -2.41 7.05
N TYR A 201 6.79 -3.61 6.88
CA TYR A 201 6.83 -4.33 5.61
C TYR A 201 5.43 -4.60 5.09
N VAL A 202 5.17 -4.27 3.82
CA VAL A 202 3.91 -4.54 3.14
C VAL A 202 4.11 -5.53 2.00
N MET A 203 3.14 -6.42 1.80
CA MET A 203 3.21 -7.54 0.87
C MET A 203 2.04 -7.51 -0.11
N HIS A 204 2.27 -8.03 -1.30
CA HIS A 204 1.18 -8.45 -2.16
C HIS A 204 0.37 -9.57 -1.51
N GLY A 205 -0.86 -9.78 -1.97
CA GLY A 205 -1.68 -10.91 -1.52
C GLY A 205 -1.03 -12.26 -1.79
N GLY A 206 -1.18 -13.18 -0.86
CA GLY A 206 -0.68 -14.56 -0.93
C GLY A 206 -1.52 -15.49 -0.05
N THR A 207 -1.29 -16.80 -0.12
CA THR A 207 -1.91 -17.75 0.81
C THR A 207 -1.36 -17.58 2.23
N VAL A 208 -2.06 -18.13 3.23
CA VAL A 208 -1.62 -18.04 4.64
C VAL A 208 -0.20 -18.56 4.81
N GLU A 209 0.12 -19.69 4.17
CA GLU A 209 1.43 -20.34 4.25
C GLU A 209 2.53 -19.53 3.54
N GLU A 210 2.21 -18.91 2.41
CA GLU A 210 3.14 -17.99 1.70
C GLU A 210 3.45 -16.76 2.56
N ILE A 211 2.43 -16.17 3.16
CA ILE A 211 2.56 -14.99 4.00
C ILE A 211 3.35 -15.30 5.28
N GLU A 212 3.06 -16.41 5.94
CA GLU A 212 3.81 -16.83 7.13
C GLU A 212 5.31 -17.03 6.83
N ARG A 213 5.64 -17.67 5.70
CA ARG A 213 7.05 -17.81 5.25
C ARG A 213 7.72 -16.46 5.00
N LYS A 214 7.04 -15.54 4.32
CA LYS A 214 7.57 -14.19 4.04
C LYS A 214 7.80 -13.39 5.32
N ILE A 215 6.87 -13.45 6.26
CA ILE A 215 7.01 -12.77 7.56
C ILE A 215 8.21 -13.35 8.33
N ASN A 216 8.37 -14.66 8.36
CA ASN A 216 9.49 -15.31 9.06
C ASN A 216 10.84 -14.96 8.40
N ASP A 217 10.94 -14.97 7.06
CA ASP A 217 12.14 -14.52 6.33
C ASP A 217 12.49 -13.07 6.69
N MET A 218 11.53 -12.17 6.63
CA MET A 218 11.77 -10.76 6.92
C MET A 218 12.12 -10.50 8.39
N LYS A 219 11.53 -11.24 9.34
CA LYS A 219 11.92 -11.19 10.75
C LYS A 219 13.38 -11.60 10.97
N GLN A 220 13.82 -12.69 10.33
CA GLN A 220 15.21 -13.16 10.41
C GLN A 220 16.19 -12.13 9.82
N ARG A 221 15.88 -11.57 8.64
CA ARG A 221 16.68 -10.51 8.01
C ARG A 221 16.77 -9.29 8.91
N ARG A 222 15.65 -8.86 9.48
CA ARG A 222 15.61 -7.71 10.39
C ARG A 222 16.49 -7.93 11.62
N GLN A 223 16.42 -9.12 12.21
CA GLN A 223 17.26 -9.49 13.35
C GLN A 223 18.76 -9.44 12.97
N ALA A 224 19.11 -9.92 11.79
CA ALA A 224 20.50 -9.90 11.30
C ALA A 224 21.07 -8.48 11.10
N THR A 225 20.23 -7.48 10.87
CA THR A 225 20.67 -6.07 10.77
C THR A 225 20.89 -5.40 12.13
N GLY A 226 20.48 -6.00 13.23
CA GLY A 226 20.52 -5.39 14.56
C GLY A 226 19.51 -4.26 14.78
N GLN A 227 18.59 -4.06 13.86
CA GLN A 227 17.51 -3.07 13.97
C GLN A 227 16.39 -3.55 14.88
N ALA A 228 15.58 -2.63 15.42
CA ALA A 228 14.36 -2.97 16.15
C ALA A 228 13.42 -3.83 15.27
N PRO A 229 12.60 -4.73 15.84
CA PRO A 229 11.62 -5.49 15.08
C PRO A 229 10.75 -4.59 14.20
N PHE A 230 10.24 -5.13 13.09
CA PHE A 230 9.27 -4.41 12.29
C PHE A 230 8.04 -4.01 13.13
N ALA A 231 7.58 -2.78 12.95
CA ALA A 231 6.41 -2.25 13.65
C ALA A 231 5.11 -2.89 13.17
N ALA A 232 5.06 -3.32 11.90
CA ALA A 232 3.89 -3.97 11.31
C ALA A 232 4.25 -4.78 10.07
N PHE A 233 3.43 -5.81 9.81
CA PHE A 233 3.36 -6.55 8.56
C PHE A 233 1.99 -6.31 7.91
N GLY A 234 1.98 -5.68 6.73
CA GLY A 234 0.78 -5.41 5.97
C GLY A 234 0.64 -6.32 4.75
N MET A 235 -0.60 -6.58 4.32
CA MET A 235 -0.89 -7.38 3.13
C MET A 235 -2.03 -6.76 2.32
N ALA A 236 -1.89 -6.75 1.00
CA ALA A 236 -2.96 -6.38 0.09
C ALA A 236 -4.00 -7.51 -0.03
N ALA A 237 -5.28 -7.16 -0.03
CA ALA A 237 -6.37 -8.10 -0.30
C ALA A 237 -7.55 -7.41 -0.98
N TYR A 238 -8.26 -8.16 -1.82
CA TYR A 238 -9.51 -7.72 -2.44
C TYR A 238 -10.68 -8.49 -1.82
N VAL A 239 -11.76 -7.77 -1.51
CA VAL A 239 -12.90 -8.34 -0.78
C VAL A 239 -14.10 -8.49 -1.69
N ILE A 240 -14.71 -9.69 -1.68
CA ILE A 240 -16.04 -9.95 -2.23
C ILE A 240 -16.87 -10.57 -1.12
N CYS A 241 -17.71 -9.76 -0.46
CA CYS A 241 -18.60 -10.19 0.61
C CYS A 241 -20.04 -10.31 0.08
N ARG A 242 -20.63 -11.52 0.14
CA ARG A 242 -21.99 -11.79 -0.33
C ARG A 242 -22.74 -12.64 0.69
N ALA A 243 -24.07 -12.69 0.55
CA ALA A 243 -24.92 -13.47 1.45
C ALA A 243 -24.66 -14.98 1.32
N THR A 244 -24.29 -15.45 0.12
CA THR A 244 -23.97 -16.85 -0.15
C THR A 244 -22.63 -16.98 -0.88
N ASP A 245 -22.03 -18.18 -0.81
CA ASP A 245 -20.80 -18.49 -1.53
C ASP A 245 -21.04 -18.50 -3.05
N GLU A 246 -22.22 -18.93 -3.50
CA GLU A 246 -22.61 -18.92 -4.91
C GLU A 246 -22.58 -17.49 -5.48
N GLU A 247 -23.23 -16.54 -4.81
CA GLU A 247 -23.21 -15.12 -5.22
C GLU A 247 -21.79 -14.55 -5.25
N ALA A 248 -20.93 -14.93 -4.28
CA ALA A 248 -19.56 -14.49 -4.24
C ALA A 248 -18.73 -15.07 -5.40
N GLN A 249 -18.95 -16.34 -5.77
CA GLN A 249 -18.29 -16.98 -6.91
C GLN A 249 -18.77 -16.43 -8.25
N GLU A 250 -20.05 -16.07 -8.38
CA GLU A 250 -20.58 -15.38 -9.58
C GLU A 250 -19.89 -14.03 -9.78
N GLU A 251 -19.75 -13.25 -8.72
CA GLU A 251 -19.04 -11.96 -8.78
C GLU A 251 -17.56 -12.16 -9.10
N LEU A 252 -16.89 -13.13 -8.48
CA LEU A 252 -15.51 -13.47 -8.79
C LEU A 252 -15.33 -13.85 -10.26
N ALA A 253 -16.23 -14.68 -10.80
CA ALA A 253 -16.20 -15.06 -12.21
C ALA A 253 -16.39 -13.84 -13.12
N ARG A 254 -17.29 -12.93 -12.78
CA ARG A 254 -17.55 -11.69 -13.55
C ARG A 254 -16.31 -10.79 -13.62
N ILE A 255 -15.62 -10.56 -12.50
CA ILE A 255 -14.45 -9.64 -12.47
C ILE A 255 -13.19 -10.28 -13.03
N THR A 256 -13.12 -11.61 -13.10
CA THR A 256 -11.97 -12.35 -13.63
C THR A 256 -12.15 -12.86 -15.05
N ASP A 257 -13.24 -12.49 -15.73
CA ASP A 257 -13.44 -12.70 -17.16
C ASP A 257 -12.51 -11.79 -17.95
N VAL A 258 -11.32 -12.31 -18.31
CA VAL A 258 -10.23 -11.54 -18.91
C VAL A 258 -10.64 -11.07 -20.30
N LYS A 259 -10.68 -9.75 -20.47
CA LYS A 259 -10.92 -9.08 -21.77
C LYS A 259 -9.64 -8.42 -22.24
N GLU A 260 -9.48 -8.30 -23.56
CA GLU A 260 -8.43 -7.47 -24.11
C GLU A 260 -8.70 -6.00 -23.76
N SER A 261 -7.76 -5.39 -23.02
CA SER A 261 -7.84 -3.99 -22.61
C SER A 261 -6.46 -3.36 -22.53
N SER A 262 -6.39 -2.04 -22.65
CA SER A 262 -5.15 -1.27 -22.49
C SER A 262 -4.52 -1.44 -21.09
N GLY A 263 -5.33 -1.71 -20.05
CA GLY A 263 -4.87 -2.00 -18.70
C GLY A 263 -4.03 -3.28 -18.59
N TYR A 264 -4.27 -4.29 -19.44
CA TYR A 264 -3.45 -5.51 -19.45
C TYR A 264 -2.12 -5.36 -20.21
N ALA A 265 -2.07 -4.51 -21.25
CA ALA A 265 -0.85 -4.33 -22.04
C ALA A 265 0.32 -3.78 -21.20
N GLY A 266 0.09 -2.77 -20.38
CA GLY A 266 1.08 -2.23 -19.44
C GLY A 266 1.50 -3.25 -18.38
N TYR A 267 0.55 -4.07 -17.95
CA TYR A 267 0.81 -5.07 -16.92
C TYR A 267 1.58 -6.30 -17.41
N GLN A 268 1.43 -6.68 -18.67
CA GLN A 268 2.28 -7.71 -19.29
C GLN A 268 3.74 -7.27 -19.36
N ASP A 269 3.99 -5.99 -19.63
CA ASP A 269 5.34 -5.42 -19.58
C ASP A 269 5.93 -5.47 -18.15
N PHE A 270 5.13 -5.16 -17.13
CA PHE A 270 5.51 -5.30 -15.74
C PHE A 270 5.89 -6.75 -15.37
N ILE A 271 5.06 -7.74 -15.73
CA ILE A 271 5.33 -9.16 -15.46
C ILE A 271 6.67 -9.59 -16.06
N ASN A 272 6.93 -9.17 -17.31
CA ASN A 272 8.14 -9.54 -18.03
C ASN A 272 9.42 -8.90 -17.47
N LYS A 273 9.31 -7.74 -16.81
CA LYS A 273 10.43 -6.97 -16.28
C LYS A 273 10.62 -7.07 -14.77
N SER A 274 9.67 -7.67 -14.04
CA SER A 274 9.71 -7.77 -12.58
C SER A 274 10.33 -9.08 -12.11
N GLN A 275 11.14 -9.00 -11.04
CA GLN A 275 11.68 -10.18 -10.35
C GLN A 275 10.67 -10.65 -9.29
N LEU A 276 9.57 -11.25 -9.74
CA LEU A 276 8.54 -11.77 -8.86
C LEU A 276 8.92 -13.17 -8.33
N GLU A 277 8.76 -13.40 -7.03
CA GLU A 277 9.03 -14.70 -6.41
C GLU A 277 8.05 -15.79 -6.88
N THR A 278 6.84 -15.40 -7.26
CA THR A 278 5.78 -16.32 -7.67
C THR A 278 5.23 -15.90 -9.03
N GLN A 279 5.30 -16.81 -10.00
CA GLN A 279 4.58 -16.64 -11.27
C GLN A 279 3.10 -16.93 -11.02
N ILE A 280 2.23 -16.01 -11.42
CA ILE A 280 0.78 -16.12 -11.30
C ILE A 280 0.12 -16.00 -12.67
N GLN A 281 -1.12 -16.49 -12.78
CA GLN A 281 -1.88 -16.45 -14.03
C GLN A 281 -2.37 -15.03 -14.33
N LEU A 282 -2.61 -14.70 -15.60
CA LEU A 282 -3.15 -13.41 -16.02
C LEU A 282 -4.46 -13.05 -15.29
N ARG A 283 -5.29 -14.05 -15.00
CA ARG A 283 -6.52 -13.92 -14.22
C ARG A 283 -6.28 -13.29 -12.83
N ASP A 284 -5.17 -13.60 -12.17
CA ASP A 284 -4.85 -13.09 -10.83
C ASP A 284 -4.52 -11.57 -10.87
N TYR A 285 -4.26 -11.03 -12.07
CA TYR A 285 -4.05 -9.60 -12.29
C TYR A 285 -5.35 -8.84 -12.65
N SER A 286 -6.50 -9.49 -12.63
CA SER A 286 -7.81 -8.81 -12.74
C SER A 286 -7.97 -7.75 -11.65
N VAL A 287 -7.33 -7.98 -10.50
CA VAL A 287 -7.15 -7.01 -9.41
C VAL A 287 -5.68 -6.80 -9.14
N SER A 288 -5.27 -5.55 -8.90
CA SER A 288 -3.87 -5.22 -8.59
C SER A 288 -3.37 -5.86 -7.28
N ASN A 289 -2.05 -5.87 -7.09
CA ASN A 289 -1.38 -6.34 -5.87
C ASN A 289 -1.69 -7.79 -5.47
N ARG A 290 -2.09 -8.62 -6.43
CA ARG A 290 -2.52 -10.02 -6.19
C ARG A 290 -3.62 -10.12 -5.13
N GLY A 291 -4.52 -9.13 -5.10
CA GLY A 291 -5.54 -8.98 -4.07
C GLY A 291 -6.52 -10.16 -3.96
N LEU A 292 -6.70 -10.96 -5.00
CA LEU A 292 -7.55 -12.16 -4.97
C LEU A 292 -6.93 -13.37 -4.27
N ARG A 293 -5.59 -13.44 -4.15
CA ARG A 293 -4.90 -14.60 -3.56
C ARG A 293 -5.20 -14.84 -2.08
N PRO A 294 -5.44 -13.82 -1.24
CA PRO A 294 -5.87 -14.03 0.15
C PRO A 294 -7.24 -14.70 0.31
N ASN A 295 -8.02 -14.79 -0.76
CA ASN A 295 -9.34 -15.42 -0.77
C ASN A 295 -10.34 -14.82 0.24
N LEU A 296 -10.39 -13.49 0.33
CA LEU A 296 -11.44 -12.78 1.06
C LEU A 296 -12.72 -12.70 0.20
N VAL A 297 -13.16 -13.87 -0.27
CA VAL A 297 -14.29 -14.04 -1.20
C VAL A 297 -15.26 -15.08 -0.61
N GLY A 298 -16.49 -14.68 -0.30
CA GLY A 298 -17.49 -15.57 0.29
C GLY A 298 -18.45 -14.84 1.22
N THR A 299 -19.02 -15.61 2.15
CA THR A 299 -19.88 -15.08 3.21
C THR A 299 -19.08 -14.28 4.25
N PRO A 300 -19.75 -13.42 5.05
CA PRO A 300 -19.10 -12.70 6.14
C PRO A 300 -18.35 -13.63 7.12
N GLU A 301 -18.89 -14.80 7.41
CA GLU A 301 -18.26 -15.81 8.29
C GLU A 301 -16.99 -16.38 7.67
N HIS A 302 -17.02 -16.69 6.37
CA HIS A 302 -15.84 -17.18 5.66
C HIS A 302 -14.72 -16.15 5.69
N ILE A 303 -15.04 -14.90 5.35
CA ILE A 303 -14.08 -13.80 5.32
C ILE A 303 -13.51 -13.53 6.72
N ALA A 304 -14.35 -13.51 7.76
CA ALA A 304 -13.90 -13.29 9.14
C ALA A 304 -12.94 -14.38 9.62
N LYS A 305 -13.22 -15.65 9.34
CA LYS A 305 -12.32 -16.77 9.66
C LYS A 305 -10.99 -16.68 8.91
N THR A 306 -11.03 -16.29 7.64
CA THR A 306 -9.84 -16.11 6.81
C THR A 306 -8.97 -14.97 7.34
N ILE A 307 -9.56 -13.84 7.75
CA ILE A 307 -8.86 -12.72 8.40
C ILE A 307 -8.14 -13.18 9.67
N LEU A 308 -8.81 -13.96 10.53
CA LEU A 308 -8.18 -14.49 11.75
C LEU A 308 -7.02 -15.45 11.46
N ALA A 309 -7.07 -16.20 10.35
CA ALA A 309 -5.95 -17.02 9.93
C ALA A 309 -4.72 -16.18 9.55
N TYR A 310 -4.91 -15.07 8.84
CA TYR A 310 -3.83 -14.13 8.52
C TYR A 310 -3.30 -13.40 9.76
N GLU A 311 -4.17 -13.01 10.68
CA GLU A 311 -3.75 -12.43 11.98
C GLU A 311 -2.85 -13.42 12.75
N LYS A 312 -3.23 -14.68 12.80
CA LYS A 312 -2.42 -15.76 13.40
C LYS A 312 -1.09 -15.97 12.68
N ALA A 313 -1.04 -15.82 11.37
CA ALA A 313 0.18 -15.89 10.57
C ALA A 313 1.11 -14.68 10.78
N GLY A 314 0.64 -13.62 11.46
CA GLY A 314 1.43 -12.46 11.84
C GLY A 314 1.16 -11.20 11.01
N ILE A 315 0.05 -11.12 10.30
CA ILE A 315 -0.41 -9.88 9.65
C ILE A 315 -1.00 -8.95 10.71
N ASP A 316 -0.55 -7.70 10.69
CA ASP A 316 -1.00 -6.62 11.57
C ASP A 316 -1.96 -5.66 10.85
N LEU A 317 -1.82 -5.53 9.52
CA LEU A 317 -2.57 -4.59 8.68
C LEU A 317 -3.05 -5.27 7.39
N LEU A 318 -4.34 -5.21 7.12
CA LEU A 318 -4.91 -5.52 5.81
C LEU A 318 -5.11 -4.22 5.02
N LEU A 319 -4.55 -4.15 3.82
CA LEU A 319 -4.78 -3.07 2.85
C LEU A 319 -5.79 -3.56 1.83
N LEU A 320 -7.03 -3.18 2.02
CA LEU A 320 -8.17 -3.75 1.32
C LEU A 320 -8.54 -2.95 0.05
N GLN A 321 -9.04 -3.65 -0.93
CA GLN A 321 -9.63 -3.09 -2.14
C GLN A 321 -11.07 -3.58 -2.28
N PHE A 322 -11.96 -2.71 -2.73
CA PHE A 322 -13.40 -2.95 -2.84
C PHE A 322 -13.93 -2.37 -4.15
N SER A 323 -14.97 -2.95 -4.72
CA SER A 323 -15.65 -2.40 -5.90
C SER A 323 -17.16 -2.74 -5.91
N PRO A 324 -18.07 -1.75 -5.94
CA PRO A 324 -17.82 -0.31 -5.72
C PRO A 324 -17.33 -0.01 -4.31
N GLN A 325 -16.46 1.00 -4.19
CA GLN A 325 -15.71 1.21 -2.93
C GLN A 325 -16.61 1.49 -1.72
N LEU A 326 -17.52 2.44 -1.81
CA LEU A 326 -18.32 2.87 -0.66
C LEU A 326 -19.26 1.79 -0.15
N GLU A 327 -20.01 1.16 -1.05
CA GLU A 327 -21.01 0.15 -0.71
C GLU A 327 -20.37 -1.10 -0.10
N GLU A 328 -19.26 -1.55 -0.70
CA GLU A 328 -18.61 -2.77 -0.25
C GLU A 328 -17.78 -2.53 1.03
N MET A 329 -17.21 -1.34 1.23
CA MET A 329 -16.57 -0.96 2.50
C MET A 329 -17.59 -0.87 3.63
N GLU A 330 -18.77 -0.29 3.39
CA GLU A 330 -19.84 -0.21 4.38
C GLU A 330 -20.32 -1.62 4.77
N ARG A 331 -20.51 -2.51 3.79
CA ARG A 331 -20.86 -3.92 4.03
C ARG A 331 -19.81 -4.62 4.88
N PHE A 332 -18.53 -4.50 4.52
CA PHE A 332 -17.42 -5.08 5.27
C PHE A 332 -17.39 -4.58 6.73
N ALA A 333 -17.57 -3.29 6.94
CA ALA A 333 -17.58 -2.70 8.27
C ALA A 333 -18.77 -3.17 9.13
N LYS A 334 -19.94 -3.36 8.52
CA LYS A 334 -21.14 -3.78 9.23
C LYS A 334 -21.23 -5.29 9.46
N GLU A 335 -20.77 -6.09 8.50
CA GLU A 335 -21.01 -7.53 8.49
C GLU A 335 -19.76 -8.34 8.85
N VAL A 336 -18.56 -7.88 8.49
CA VAL A 336 -17.32 -8.65 8.70
C VAL A 336 -16.56 -8.22 9.95
N MET A 337 -16.29 -6.91 10.13
CA MET A 337 -15.49 -6.44 11.27
C MET A 337 -16.06 -6.91 12.63
N PRO A 338 -17.39 -6.81 12.90
CA PRO A 338 -17.94 -7.28 14.18
C PRO A 338 -17.81 -8.79 14.38
N LEU A 339 -17.89 -9.57 13.29
CA LEU A 339 -17.70 -11.03 13.35
C LEU A 339 -16.25 -11.40 13.69
N VAL A 340 -15.28 -10.71 13.12
CA VAL A 340 -13.86 -10.93 13.47
C VAL A 340 -13.64 -10.70 14.96
N GLU A 341 -14.18 -9.61 15.54
CA GLU A 341 -14.06 -9.33 16.97
C GLU A 341 -14.73 -10.43 17.81
N SER A 342 -15.97 -10.79 17.48
CA SER A 342 -16.71 -11.83 18.18
C SER A 342 -16.01 -13.19 18.16
N LEU A 343 -15.48 -13.61 17.01
CA LEU A 343 -14.76 -14.88 16.87
C LEU A 343 -13.41 -14.84 17.61
N ARG A 344 -12.73 -13.69 17.66
CA ARG A 344 -11.50 -13.50 18.43
C ARG A 344 -11.76 -13.66 19.92
N GLU A 345 -12.80 -13.02 20.47
CA GLU A 345 -13.20 -13.13 21.87
C GLU A 345 -13.56 -14.57 22.26
N ALA A 346 -14.32 -15.26 21.40
CA ALA A 346 -14.68 -16.66 21.60
C ALA A 346 -13.45 -17.59 21.67
N SER A 347 -12.44 -17.33 20.84
CA SER A 347 -11.20 -18.13 20.83
C SER A 347 -10.34 -17.93 22.09
N HIS A 348 -10.33 -16.71 22.67
CA HIS A 348 -9.61 -16.42 23.90
C HIS A 348 -10.32 -16.98 25.15
N SER A 349 -11.64 -17.17 25.12
CA SER A 349 -12.39 -17.75 26.23
C SER A 349 -12.28 -19.27 26.32
N LEU A 350 -11.73 -19.94 25.29
CA LEU A 350 -11.54 -21.40 25.23
C LEU A 350 -10.08 -21.82 25.47
N SER A 351 -9.15 -20.86 25.54
CA SER A 351 -7.72 -21.07 25.83
C SER A 351 -7.39 -20.77 27.30
#